data_2e76603c1a07910cbb8d5c2fbd0b64dd
#
_entry.id   2e76603c1a07910cbb8d5c2fbd0b64dd
#
_cell.length_a   1.000
_cell.length_b   1.000
_cell.length_c   1.000
_cell.angle_alpha   90.00
_cell.angle_beta   90.00
_cell.angle_gamma   90.00
#
_symmetry.space_group_name_H-M   'P 1'
#
loop_
_entity.id
_entity.type
_entity.pdbx_description
1 polymer ?
#
loop_
_entity_poly.entity_id
_entity_poly.type
_entity_poly.pdbx_seq_one_letter_code
_entity_poly.pdbx_strand_id
1 'polypeptide(L)'
;MYLKNSLSFINEFFNTSKNQIRKLYLKSNFYNNKISKIEISNITYRPSLSILSCLVKYDKKKIKIEELDKDNIWENELLSNNNLNKLNNFYWLFSIDLKSSPSITQSIIIKWIEKNQSYNSLTWQTDILSKRIISWIANSKLSYDESDTKYKNKFNFSVNKQINHLINEISKSRSVNDKLLGCIAIIITGLSYANEKFLNYGLELLKKIIINSFDDEYFPKTRSIRQLNFYLKYFVLVRELLKESFNDIPEYLDEIIFYLGKSYSVFSKIEQSLLFNGNHQNDLKEFNKYLSLIHISEPTRPYW
;
A
#
# COMPACT_ATOMS: atom_id res chain seq x y z
N MET A 1 -19.66 35.26 20.79
CA MET A 1 -18.63 34.25 21.12
C MET A 1 -19.24 32.93 21.61
N TYR A 2 -20.23 32.95 22.49
CA TYR A 2 -20.90 31.75 23.06
C TYR A 2 -21.60 30.84 22.03
N LEU A 3 -22.25 31.40 21.02
CA LEU A 3 -22.96 30.63 19.98
C LEU A 3 -22.00 29.80 19.06
N LYS A 4 -20.79 30.29 18.80
CA LYS A 4 -19.78 29.53 18.02
C LYS A 4 -19.25 28.36 18.84
N ASN A 5 -19.07 28.50 20.12
CA ASN A 5 -18.58 27.43 21.00
C ASN A 5 -19.62 26.32 21.21
N SER A 6 -20.92 26.68 21.29
CA SER A 6 -21.98 25.66 21.40
C SER A 6 -22.17 24.87 20.11
N LEU A 7 -22.04 25.50 18.94
CA LEU A 7 -22.09 24.81 17.63
C LEU A 7 -20.90 23.89 17.43
N SER A 8 -19.68 24.28 17.84
CA SER A 8 -18.50 23.42 17.78
C SER A 8 -18.66 22.20 18.69
N PHE A 9 -19.16 22.37 19.90
CA PHE A 9 -19.40 21.29 20.86
C PHE A 9 -20.43 20.28 20.34
N ILE A 10 -21.54 20.77 19.76
CA ILE A 10 -22.57 19.94 19.14
C ILE A 10 -21.97 19.13 17.97
N ASN A 11 -21.20 19.77 17.10
CA ASN A 11 -20.54 19.09 15.99
C ASN A 11 -19.51 18.03 16.45
N GLU A 12 -18.75 18.31 17.50
CA GLU A 12 -17.81 17.34 18.10
C GLU A 12 -18.55 16.15 18.71
N PHE A 13 -19.65 16.41 19.43
CA PHE A 13 -20.51 15.36 19.99
C PHE A 13 -21.08 14.44 18.90
N PHE A 14 -21.63 15.01 17.82
CA PHE A 14 -22.15 14.24 16.69
C PHE A 14 -21.05 13.45 15.99
N ASN A 15 -19.88 14.04 15.78
CA ASN A 15 -18.75 13.35 15.17
C ASN A 15 -18.23 12.20 16.04
N THR A 16 -18.17 12.39 17.34
CA THR A 16 -17.76 11.37 18.31
C THR A 16 -18.75 10.22 18.35
N SER A 17 -20.04 10.51 18.42
CA SER A 17 -21.12 9.52 18.40
C SER A 17 -21.13 8.72 17.10
N LYS A 18 -21.00 9.41 15.94
CA LYS A 18 -20.89 8.77 14.63
C LYS A 18 -19.68 7.84 14.55
N ASN A 19 -18.54 8.24 15.09
CA ASN A 19 -17.33 7.42 15.12
C ASN A 19 -17.49 6.19 16.02
N GLN A 20 -18.17 6.31 17.14
CA GLN A 20 -18.47 5.19 18.04
C GLN A 20 -19.41 4.18 17.38
N ILE A 21 -20.51 4.65 16.80
CA ILE A 21 -21.45 3.80 16.05
C ILE A 21 -20.74 3.07 14.92
N ARG A 22 -19.87 3.78 14.18
CA ARG A 22 -19.06 3.15 13.12
C ARG A 22 -18.14 2.06 13.66
N LYS A 23 -17.46 2.30 14.79
CA LYS A 23 -16.60 1.28 15.42
C LYS A 23 -17.39 0.04 15.82
N LEU A 24 -18.58 0.21 16.36
CA LEU A 24 -19.48 -0.90 16.69
C LEU A 24 -19.93 -1.67 15.43
N TYR A 25 -20.33 -0.93 14.39
CA TYR A 25 -20.68 -1.53 13.10
C TYR A 25 -19.54 -2.37 12.52
N LEU A 26 -18.32 -1.84 12.46
CA LEU A 26 -17.16 -2.54 11.92
C LEU A 26 -16.78 -3.82 12.71
N LYS A 27 -17.11 -3.85 14.02
CA LYS A 27 -16.91 -5.03 14.88
C LYS A 27 -18.07 -6.04 14.80
N SER A 28 -19.17 -5.71 14.14
CA SER A 28 -20.36 -6.56 14.11
C SER A 28 -20.19 -7.78 13.19
N ASN A 29 -20.90 -8.85 13.51
CA ASN A 29 -20.99 -10.02 12.65
C ASN A 29 -21.58 -9.68 11.28
N PHE A 30 -22.52 -8.72 11.22
CA PHE A 30 -23.09 -8.25 9.97
C PHE A 30 -22.01 -7.70 9.02
N TYR A 31 -21.14 -6.83 9.53
CA TYR A 31 -20.02 -6.30 8.75
C TYR A 31 -19.02 -7.39 8.36
N ASN A 32 -18.68 -8.26 9.29
CA ASN A 32 -17.79 -9.39 9.03
C ASN A 32 -18.32 -10.29 7.90
N ASN A 33 -19.61 -10.61 7.90
CA ASN A 33 -20.26 -11.38 6.84
C ASN A 33 -20.27 -10.63 5.50
N LYS A 34 -20.51 -9.32 5.53
CA LYS A 34 -20.47 -8.46 4.32
C LYS A 34 -19.12 -8.54 3.60
N ILE A 35 -18.02 -8.40 4.33
CA ILE A 35 -16.68 -8.42 3.74
C ILE A 35 -16.15 -9.81 3.43
N SER A 36 -16.80 -10.85 3.94
CA SER A 36 -16.42 -12.26 3.74
C SER A 36 -16.91 -12.85 2.41
N LYS A 37 -17.65 -12.09 1.58
CA LYS A 37 -18.05 -12.54 0.24
C LYS A 37 -16.79 -12.79 -0.59
N ILE A 38 -16.64 -14.04 -1.09
CA ILE A 38 -15.45 -14.45 -1.84
C ILE A 38 -15.56 -13.91 -3.27
N GLU A 39 -14.56 -13.15 -3.71
CA GLU A 39 -14.46 -12.56 -5.05
C GLU A 39 -13.12 -12.91 -5.73
N ILE A 40 -12.22 -13.61 -5.05
CA ILE A 40 -10.90 -14.00 -5.56
C ILE A 40 -10.68 -15.51 -5.44
N SER A 41 -9.87 -16.07 -6.35
CA SER A 41 -9.53 -17.50 -6.38
C SER A 41 -8.06 -17.74 -6.01
N ASN A 42 -7.19 -17.92 -7.00
CA ASN A 42 -5.76 -18.15 -6.81
C ASN A 42 -4.93 -17.03 -7.45
N ILE A 43 -3.72 -16.85 -6.94
CA ILE A 43 -2.76 -15.92 -7.54
C ILE A 43 -2.32 -16.47 -8.90
N THR A 44 -2.54 -15.69 -9.96
CA THR A 44 -2.14 -15.99 -11.33
C THR A 44 -0.95 -15.12 -11.79
N TYR A 45 -0.96 -13.83 -11.43
CA TYR A 45 0.13 -12.92 -11.72
C TYR A 45 0.94 -12.61 -10.46
N ARG A 46 2.26 -12.61 -10.61
CA ARG A 46 3.23 -12.33 -9.54
C ARG A 46 4.05 -11.10 -9.90
N PRO A 47 3.86 -9.98 -9.18
CA PRO A 47 4.63 -8.77 -9.41
C PRO A 47 6.13 -8.99 -9.24
N SER A 48 6.94 -8.34 -10.06
CA SER A 48 8.40 -8.37 -9.90
C SER A 48 8.84 -7.75 -8.58
N LEU A 49 9.58 -8.53 -7.77
CA LEU A 49 10.18 -8.03 -6.53
C LEU A 49 11.15 -6.89 -6.76
N SER A 50 11.83 -6.82 -7.91
CA SER A 50 12.78 -5.77 -8.24
C SER A 50 12.11 -4.40 -8.30
N ILE A 51 10.93 -4.31 -8.93
CA ILE A 51 10.14 -3.08 -9.00
C ILE A 51 9.71 -2.64 -7.60
N LEU A 52 9.13 -3.55 -6.83
CA LEU A 52 8.63 -3.23 -5.50
C LEU A 52 9.76 -2.89 -4.52
N SER A 53 10.89 -3.57 -4.58
CA SER A 53 12.03 -3.31 -3.70
C SER A 53 12.69 -1.95 -3.95
N CYS A 54 12.70 -1.47 -5.19
CA CYS A 54 13.20 -0.13 -5.51
C CYS A 54 12.31 0.98 -4.97
N LEU A 55 11.00 0.71 -4.84
CA LEU A 55 9.99 1.72 -4.52
C LEU A 55 9.51 1.66 -3.07
N VAL A 56 9.63 0.51 -2.44
CA VAL A 56 9.26 0.31 -1.03
C VAL A 56 10.50 0.51 -0.16
N LYS A 57 10.41 1.47 0.77
CA LYS A 57 11.46 1.67 1.76
C LYS A 57 11.38 0.57 2.80
N TYR A 58 12.37 -0.30 2.83
CA TYR A 58 12.56 -1.29 3.88
C TYR A 58 14.02 -1.25 4.38
N ASP A 59 14.24 -1.79 5.56
CA ASP A 59 15.59 -1.88 6.12
C ASP A 59 16.42 -2.83 5.23
N LYS A 60 17.60 -2.37 4.78
CA LYS A 60 18.49 -3.16 3.90
C LYS A 60 19.15 -4.35 4.63
N LYS A 61 19.02 -4.39 5.96
CA LYS A 61 19.54 -5.50 6.75
C LYS A 61 18.67 -6.72 6.54
N LYS A 62 19.23 -7.76 5.91
CA LYS A 62 18.53 -9.03 5.74
C LYS A 62 18.23 -9.64 7.11
N ILE A 63 16.99 -10.09 7.28
CA ILE A 63 16.51 -10.75 8.48
C ILE A 63 16.51 -12.25 8.22
N LYS A 64 17.09 -13.03 9.14
CA LYS A 64 16.93 -14.49 9.15
C LYS A 64 15.58 -14.81 9.78
N ILE A 65 14.71 -15.44 9.02
CA ILE A 65 13.32 -15.68 9.43
C ILE A 65 13.24 -16.66 10.60
N GLU A 66 14.23 -17.55 10.75
CA GLU A 66 14.34 -18.47 11.85
C GLU A 66 14.47 -17.77 13.22
N GLU A 67 14.92 -16.51 13.22
CA GLU A 67 14.99 -15.67 14.42
C GLU A 67 13.62 -15.10 14.79
N LEU A 68 12.68 -15.02 13.83
CA LEU A 68 11.33 -14.50 14.06
C LEU A 68 10.34 -15.55 14.58
N ASP A 69 10.58 -16.84 14.33
CA ASP A 69 9.65 -17.92 14.73
C ASP A 69 9.87 -18.39 16.17
N LYS A 70 10.98 -18.05 16.81
CA LYS A 70 11.36 -18.56 18.15
C LYS A 70 10.47 -18.02 19.26
N ASP A 71 10.05 -16.78 19.15
CA ASP A 71 9.12 -16.17 20.10
C ASP A 71 7.82 -15.89 19.35
N ASN A 72 6.70 -16.26 19.92
CA ASN A 72 5.39 -15.99 19.33
C ASN A 72 5.22 -14.47 19.16
N ILE A 73 5.77 -13.94 18.03
CA ILE A 73 5.88 -12.50 17.76
C ILE A 73 4.53 -11.76 17.86
N TRP A 74 3.44 -12.50 17.74
CA TRP A 74 2.08 -11.96 17.81
C TRP A 74 1.54 -11.84 19.25
N GLU A 75 2.24 -12.37 20.25
CA GLU A 75 1.83 -12.38 21.67
C GLU A 75 2.68 -11.46 22.54
N ASN A 76 3.66 -10.77 21.97
CA ASN A 76 4.55 -9.90 22.71
C ASN A 76 3.86 -8.56 23.07
N GLU A 77 3.28 -8.51 24.28
CA GLU A 77 2.60 -7.33 24.83
C GLU A 77 3.54 -6.16 25.14
N LEU A 78 4.86 -6.38 25.14
CA LEU A 78 5.87 -5.36 25.46
C LEU A 78 6.21 -4.46 24.24
N LEU A 79 5.68 -4.75 23.06
CA LEU A 79 5.98 -3.96 21.87
C LEU A 79 5.24 -2.62 21.89
N SER A 80 5.98 -1.54 21.63
CA SER A 80 5.37 -0.22 21.39
C SER A 80 4.41 -0.26 20.20
N ASN A 81 3.40 0.61 20.18
CA ASN A 81 2.45 0.72 19.06
C ASN A 81 3.14 0.88 17.69
N ASN A 82 4.26 1.61 17.63
CA ASN A 82 5.01 1.79 16.40
C ASN A 82 5.65 0.48 15.92
N ASN A 83 6.18 -0.33 16.83
CA ASN A 83 6.75 -1.63 16.49
C ASN A 83 5.65 -2.63 16.11
N LEU A 84 4.50 -2.61 16.78
CA LEU A 84 3.33 -3.40 16.40
C LEU A 84 2.84 -3.05 14.99
N ASN A 85 2.81 -1.76 14.63
CA ASN A 85 2.42 -1.32 13.29
C ASN A 85 3.42 -1.81 12.23
N LYS A 86 4.73 -1.74 12.52
CA LYS A 86 5.78 -2.27 11.63
C LYS A 86 5.68 -3.78 11.47
N LEU A 87 5.35 -4.49 12.53
CA LEU A 87 5.17 -5.94 12.50
C LEU A 87 3.92 -6.31 11.68
N ASN A 88 2.79 -5.66 11.93
CA ASN A 88 1.50 -5.96 11.30
C ASN A 88 1.40 -5.53 9.83
N ASN A 89 2.26 -4.63 9.33
CA ASN A 89 2.28 -4.22 7.94
C ASN A 89 3.07 -5.18 7.03
N PHE A 90 3.81 -6.12 7.59
CA PHE A 90 4.60 -7.15 6.88
C PHE A 90 5.66 -6.62 5.89
N TYR A 91 6.01 -5.33 5.90
CA TYR A 91 7.06 -4.82 5.02
C TYR A 91 8.45 -5.44 5.30
N TRP A 92 8.64 -6.01 6.47
CA TRP A 92 9.84 -6.78 6.79
C TRP A 92 10.03 -8.02 5.89
N LEU A 93 8.98 -8.53 5.22
CA LEU A 93 9.11 -9.58 4.21
C LEU A 93 10.07 -9.20 3.07
N PHE A 94 10.15 -7.92 2.70
CA PHE A 94 11.12 -7.45 1.70
C PHE A 94 12.58 -7.53 2.17
N SER A 95 12.82 -7.67 3.47
CA SER A 95 14.15 -7.84 4.05
C SER A 95 14.56 -9.30 4.24
N ILE A 96 13.64 -10.24 3.99
CA ILE A 96 13.93 -11.68 4.12
C ILE A 96 14.72 -12.17 2.91
N ASP A 97 15.66 -13.08 3.17
CA ASP A 97 16.35 -13.78 2.08
C ASP A 97 15.37 -14.74 1.38
N LEU A 98 15.27 -14.63 0.04
CA LEU A 98 14.45 -15.52 -0.78
C LEU A 98 14.88 -16.99 -0.72
N LYS A 99 16.06 -17.28 -0.14
CA LYS A 99 16.53 -18.63 0.17
C LYS A 99 16.00 -19.18 1.49
N SER A 100 15.34 -18.33 2.28
CA SER A 100 14.71 -18.75 3.55
C SER A 100 13.58 -19.73 3.29
N SER A 101 13.29 -20.56 4.29
CA SER A 101 12.23 -21.57 4.19
C SER A 101 10.84 -20.91 4.03
N PRO A 102 10.10 -21.18 2.93
CA PRO A 102 8.72 -20.69 2.77
C PRO A 102 7.81 -21.16 3.90
N SER A 103 8.00 -22.37 4.44
CA SER A 103 7.17 -22.95 5.48
C SER A 103 7.15 -22.10 6.77
N ILE A 104 8.28 -21.50 7.14
CA ILE A 104 8.37 -20.62 8.31
C ILE A 104 7.58 -19.33 8.06
N THR A 105 7.77 -18.69 6.88
CA THR A 105 7.00 -17.51 6.50
C THR A 105 5.50 -17.79 6.52
N GLN A 106 5.09 -18.91 5.96
CA GLN A 106 3.69 -19.35 5.91
C GLN A 106 3.14 -19.63 7.32
N SER A 107 3.94 -20.22 8.21
CA SER A 107 3.57 -20.42 9.62
C SER A 107 3.31 -19.09 10.32
N ILE A 108 4.17 -18.09 10.13
CA ILE A 108 3.99 -16.75 10.70
C ILE A 108 2.72 -16.08 10.17
N ILE A 109 2.48 -16.18 8.86
CA ILE A 109 1.30 -15.59 8.22
C ILE A 109 0.03 -16.27 8.72
N ILE A 110 -0.02 -17.61 8.80
CA ILE A 110 -1.22 -18.33 9.23
C ILE A 110 -1.57 -18.03 10.68
N LYS A 111 -0.57 -17.96 11.57
CA LYS A 111 -0.76 -17.53 12.97
C LYS A 111 -1.36 -16.12 13.04
N TRP A 112 -0.87 -15.20 12.19
CA TRP A 112 -1.45 -13.85 12.10
C TRP A 112 -2.91 -13.88 11.62
N ILE A 113 -3.21 -14.65 10.56
CA ILE A 113 -4.56 -14.79 10.02
C ILE A 113 -5.52 -15.31 11.08
N GLU A 114 -5.13 -16.33 11.83
CA GLU A 114 -5.94 -16.93 12.88
C GLU A 114 -6.25 -15.96 14.02
N LYS A 115 -5.29 -15.10 14.39
CA LYS A 115 -5.49 -14.04 15.40
C LYS A 115 -6.33 -12.86 14.91
N ASN A 116 -6.34 -12.59 13.59
CA ASN A 116 -6.96 -11.40 13.01
C ASN A 116 -8.08 -11.72 12.01
N GLN A 117 -8.92 -12.73 12.31
CA GLN A 117 -10.00 -13.18 11.43
C GLN A 117 -11.11 -12.15 11.22
N SER A 118 -11.29 -11.22 12.14
CA SER A 118 -12.27 -10.15 12.08
C SER A 118 -11.64 -8.77 12.18
N TYR A 119 -12.42 -7.73 11.90
CA TYR A 119 -11.97 -6.36 11.98
C TYR A 119 -11.34 -6.04 13.34
N ASN A 120 -10.14 -5.50 13.30
CA ASN A 120 -9.41 -4.96 14.45
C ASN A 120 -8.93 -3.55 14.12
N SER A 121 -9.25 -2.59 14.98
CA SER A 121 -8.96 -1.17 14.75
C SER A 121 -7.47 -0.81 14.67
N LEU A 122 -6.57 -1.66 15.18
CA LEU A 122 -5.12 -1.44 15.11
C LEU A 122 -4.54 -2.08 13.84
N THR A 123 -4.85 -3.35 13.59
CA THR A 123 -4.23 -4.11 12.50
C THR A 123 -4.92 -3.89 11.14
N TRP A 124 -6.13 -3.31 11.12
CA TRP A 124 -6.91 -3.04 9.91
C TRP A 124 -6.95 -1.55 9.52
N GLN A 125 -6.02 -0.74 10.06
CA GLN A 125 -5.84 0.63 9.57
C GLN A 125 -5.43 0.62 8.10
N THR A 126 -5.92 1.58 7.33
CA THR A 126 -5.77 1.60 5.86
C THR A 126 -4.31 1.43 5.42
N ASP A 127 -3.37 2.15 6.03
CA ASP A 127 -1.94 2.08 5.68
C ASP A 127 -1.32 0.72 6.05
N ILE A 128 -1.59 0.19 7.24
CA ILE A 128 -1.05 -1.07 7.75
C ILE A 128 -1.57 -2.24 6.89
N LEU A 129 -2.88 -2.27 6.65
CA LEU A 129 -3.54 -3.30 5.88
C LEU A 129 -3.08 -3.27 4.41
N SER A 130 -2.98 -2.08 3.82
CA SER A 130 -2.51 -1.92 2.44
C SER A 130 -1.08 -2.42 2.25
N LYS A 131 -0.18 -2.03 3.15
CA LYS A 131 1.22 -2.48 3.14
C LYS A 131 1.31 -4.00 3.29
N ARG A 132 0.50 -4.59 4.17
CA ARG A 132 0.46 -6.05 4.36
C ARG A 132 0.04 -6.78 3.09
N ILE A 133 -1.04 -6.35 2.42
CA ILE A 133 -1.49 -6.96 1.18
C ILE A 133 -0.42 -6.85 0.10
N ILE A 134 0.15 -5.66 -0.09
CA ILE A 134 1.24 -5.43 -1.05
C ILE A 134 2.40 -6.38 -0.74
N SER A 135 2.79 -6.49 0.53
CA SER A 135 3.90 -7.31 0.95
C SER A 135 3.65 -8.81 0.75
N TRP A 136 2.44 -9.28 1.11
CA TRP A 136 2.08 -10.67 0.94
C TRP A 136 2.05 -11.11 -0.52
N ILE A 137 1.46 -10.30 -1.41
CA ILE A 137 1.37 -10.59 -2.84
C ILE A 137 2.74 -10.47 -3.51
N ALA A 138 3.50 -9.40 -3.20
CA ALA A 138 4.83 -9.18 -3.77
C ALA A 138 5.82 -10.31 -3.44
N ASN A 139 5.72 -10.87 -2.23
CA ASN A 139 6.57 -11.96 -1.78
C ASN A 139 5.88 -13.32 -1.90
N SER A 140 5.02 -13.52 -2.92
CA SER A 140 4.25 -14.76 -3.11
C SER A 140 5.10 -16.02 -3.13
N LYS A 141 6.34 -15.94 -3.59
CA LYS A 141 7.30 -17.06 -3.55
C LYS A 141 7.51 -17.59 -2.13
N LEU A 142 7.55 -16.73 -1.12
CA LEU A 142 7.70 -17.12 0.28
C LEU A 142 6.36 -17.32 0.98
N SER A 143 5.36 -16.51 0.63
CA SER A 143 4.09 -16.43 1.35
C SER A 143 3.00 -17.36 0.81
N TYR A 144 3.11 -17.87 -0.42
CA TYR A 144 2.00 -18.52 -1.11
C TYR A 144 2.34 -19.73 -1.98
N ASP A 145 3.37 -19.65 -2.85
CA ASP A 145 3.52 -20.56 -4.00
C ASP A 145 3.70 -22.03 -3.62
N GLU A 146 4.57 -22.32 -2.65
CA GLU A 146 4.89 -23.69 -2.21
C GLU A 146 3.97 -24.21 -1.09
N SER A 147 2.83 -23.56 -0.86
CA SER A 147 1.90 -23.96 0.20
C SER A 147 0.85 -24.95 -0.27
N ASP A 148 0.27 -25.68 0.69
CA ASP A 148 -0.85 -26.59 0.44
C ASP A 148 -2.17 -25.84 0.15
N THR A 149 -3.15 -26.57 -0.35
CA THR A 149 -4.47 -26.03 -0.69
C THR A 149 -5.19 -25.44 0.53
N LYS A 150 -5.05 -26.02 1.71
CA LYS A 150 -5.70 -25.56 2.94
C LYS A 150 -5.17 -24.20 3.35
N TYR A 151 -3.85 -24.01 3.29
CA TYR A 151 -3.21 -22.73 3.54
C TYR A 151 -3.65 -21.68 2.50
N LYS A 152 -3.59 -22.02 1.19
CA LYS A 152 -4.00 -21.12 0.10
C LYS A 152 -5.42 -20.63 0.29
N ASN A 153 -6.35 -21.51 0.66
CA ASN A 153 -7.73 -21.11 0.91
C ASN A 153 -7.85 -20.11 2.07
N LYS A 154 -7.16 -20.35 3.19
CA LYS A 154 -7.15 -19.40 4.33
C LYS A 154 -6.51 -18.06 3.96
N PHE A 155 -5.40 -18.10 3.25
CA PHE A 155 -4.68 -16.92 2.76
C PHE A 155 -5.58 -16.08 1.84
N ASN A 156 -6.13 -16.69 0.79
CA ASN A 156 -7.01 -16.04 -0.17
C ASN A 156 -8.24 -15.45 0.51
N PHE A 157 -8.86 -16.20 1.41
CA PHE A 157 -9.99 -15.69 2.21
C PHE A 157 -9.62 -14.47 3.04
N SER A 158 -8.46 -14.48 3.68
CA SER A 158 -7.97 -13.33 4.46
C SER A 158 -7.69 -12.12 3.56
N VAL A 159 -7.02 -12.30 2.41
CA VAL A 159 -6.78 -11.22 1.44
C VAL A 159 -8.11 -10.66 0.94
N ASN A 160 -9.05 -11.52 0.57
CA ASN A 160 -10.37 -11.12 0.11
C ASN A 160 -11.12 -10.24 1.12
N LYS A 161 -11.15 -10.66 2.39
CA LYS A 161 -11.79 -9.86 3.46
C LYS A 161 -11.13 -8.49 3.61
N GLN A 162 -9.81 -8.45 3.57
CA GLN A 162 -9.04 -7.21 3.72
C GLN A 162 -9.28 -6.26 2.55
N ILE A 163 -9.33 -6.75 1.31
CA ILE A 163 -9.65 -5.94 0.13
C ILE A 163 -11.09 -5.43 0.18
N ASN A 164 -12.05 -6.26 0.54
CA ASN A 164 -13.44 -5.84 0.69
C ASN A 164 -13.58 -4.76 1.78
N HIS A 165 -12.79 -4.85 2.87
CA HIS A 165 -12.72 -3.80 3.87
C HIS A 165 -12.15 -2.51 3.29
N LEU A 166 -11.02 -2.56 2.56
CA LEU A 166 -10.45 -1.38 1.91
C LEU A 166 -11.46 -0.70 1.00
N ILE A 167 -12.11 -1.44 0.10
CA ILE A 167 -13.10 -0.88 -0.84
C ILE A 167 -14.24 -0.18 -0.09
N ASN A 168 -14.70 -0.74 1.05
CA ASN A 168 -15.77 -0.13 1.82
C ASN A 168 -15.34 1.11 2.64
N GLU A 169 -14.07 1.19 3.03
CA GLU A 169 -13.61 2.17 4.02
C GLU A 169 -12.61 3.21 3.49
N ILE A 170 -11.98 2.98 2.34
CA ILE A 170 -10.90 3.81 1.82
C ILE A 170 -11.32 5.26 1.55
N SER A 171 -12.55 5.49 1.12
CA SER A 171 -13.10 6.84 0.90
C SER A 171 -13.13 7.68 2.18
N LYS A 172 -13.21 7.04 3.34
CA LYS A 172 -13.28 7.67 4.66
C LYS A 172 -11.91 7.99 5.26
N SER A 173 -10.81 7.48 4.67
CA SER A 173 -9.47 7.87 5.11
C SER A 173 -9.25 9.37 4.90
N ARG A 174 -8.67 10.04 5.89
CA ARG A 174 -8.33 11.47 5.79
C ARG A 174 -6.99 11.69 5.09
N SER A 175 -6.10 10.72 5.19
CA SER A 175 -4.77 10.77 4.59
C SER A 175 -4.84 10.37 3.11
N VAL A 176 -4.38 11.26 2.23
CA VAL A 176 -4.28 10.97 0.79
C VAL A 176 -3.23 9.89 0.54
N ASN A 177 -2.16 9.87 1.33
CA ASN A 177 -1.12 8.85 1.24
C ASN A 177 -1.68 7.45 1.54
N ASP A 178 -2.52 7.33 2.57
CA ASP A 178 -3.15 6.06 2.93
C ASP A 178 -4.15 5.63 1.85
N LYS A 179 -4.88 6.59 1.26
CA LYS A 179 -5.76 6.32 0.11
C LYS A 179 -4.98 5.79 -1.08
N LEU A 180 -3.83 6.39 -1.40
CA LEU A 180 -3.00 5.92 -2.51
C LEU A 180 -2.43 4.52 -2.23
N LEU A 181 -1.94 4.26 -1.02
CA LEU A 181 -1.49 2.92 -0.64
C LEU A 181 -2.61 1.87 -0.74
N GLY A 182 -3.82 2.23 -0.27
CA GLY A 182 -4.99 1.37 -0.39
C GLY A 182 -5.40 1.13 -1.84
N CYS A 183 -5.35 2.16 -2.67
CA CYS A 183 -5.58 2.07 -4.10
C CYS A 183 -4.62 1.07 -4.75
N ILE A 184 -3.32 1.15 -4.44
CA ILE A 184 -2.31 0.23 -4.97
C ILE A 184 -2.54 -1.20 -4.47
N ALA A 185 -2.91 -1.39 -3.20
CA ALA A 185 -3.23 -2.70 -2.69
C ALA A 185 -4.43 -3.34 -3.42
N ILE A 186 -5.41 -2.53 -3.81
CA ILE A 186 -6.57 -2.99 -4.60
C ILE A 186 -6.13 -3.33 -6.03
N ILE A 187 -5.35 -2.47 -6.69
CA ILE A 187 -4.84 -2.70 -8.06
C ILE A 187 -3.99 -3.97 -8.11
N ILE A 188 -3.00 -4.10 -7.22
CA ILE A 188 -2.11 -5.28 -7.22
C ILE A 188 -2.89 -6.56 -6.95
N THR A 189 -3.94 -6.50 -6.11
CA THR A 189 -4.82 -7.65 -5.89
C THR A 189 -5.65 -7.97 -7.14
N GLY A 190 -6.22 -6.93 -7.79
CA GLY A 190 -6.95 -7.10 -9.05
C GLY A 190 -6.11 -7.79 -10.12
N LEU A 191 -4.88 -7.34 -10.30
CA LEU A 191 -3.93 -7.93 -11.25
C LEU A 191 -3.55 -9.35 -10.85
N SER A 192 -3.15 -9.57 -9.59
CA SER A 192 -2.61 -10.86 -9.14
C SER A 192 -3.65 -11.98 -9.10
N TYR A 193 -4.92 -11.64 -8.91
CA TYR A 193 -6.02 -12.61 -8.89
C TYR A 193 -6.86 -12.58 -10.18
N ALA A 194 -6.44 -11.85 -11.21
CA ALA A 194 -7.18 -11.64 -12.45
C ALA A 194 -8.64 -11.18 -12.19
N ASN A 195 -8.82 -10.26 -11.23
CA ASN A 195 -10.13 -9.74 -10.87
C ASN A 195 -10.31 -8.33 -11.44
N GLU A 196 -10.97 -8.26 -12.60
CA GLU A 196 -11.23 -7.00 -13.32
C GLU A 196 -12.02 -5.98 -12.49
N LYS A 197 -12.96 -6.43 -11.64
CA LYS A 197 -13.76 -5.54 -10.79
C LYS A 197 -12.86 -4.77 -9.82
N PHE A 198 -11.91 -5.45 -9.19
CA PHE A 198 -10.95 -4.81 -8.28
C PHE A 198 -9.98 -3.91 -9.05
N LEU A 199 -9.49 -4.37 -10.19
CA LEU A 199 -8.60 -3.58 -11.05
C LEU A 199 -9.27 -2.27 -11.47
N ASN A 200 -10.46 -2.36 -12.06
CA ASN A 200 -11.20 -1.20 -12.55
C ASN A 200 -11.55 -0.23 -11.40
N TYR A 201 -11.99 -0.75 -10.25
CA TYR A 201 -12.25 0.09 -9.07
C TYR A 201 -10.97 0.81 -8.61
N GLY A 202 -9.83 0.11 -8.58
CA GLY A 202 -8.55 0.70 -8.21
C GLY A 202 -8.10 1.79 -9.18
N LEU A 203 -8.21 1.57 -10.49
CA LEU A 203 -7.85 2.56 -11.50
C LEU A 203 -8.76 3.80 -11.46
N GLU A 204 -10.06 3.62 -11.27
CA GLU A 204 -11.00 4.74 -11.07
C GLU A 204 -10.69 5.54 -9.79
N LEU A 205 -10.32 4.85 -8.72
CA LEU A 205 -9.89 5.50 -7.48
C LEU A 205 -8.59 6.29 -7.69
N LEU A 206 -7.63 5.72 -8.42
CA LEU A 206 -6.36 6.37 -8.77
C LEU A 206 -6.62 7.67 -9.56
N LYS A 207 -7.48 7.62 -10.57
CA LYS A 207 -7.91 8.78 -11.35
C LYS A 207 -8.49 9.89 -10.45
N LYS A 208 -9.37 9.52 -9.52
CA LYS A 208 -9.94 10.46 -8.53
C LYS A 208 -8.88 11.06 -7.60
N ILE A 209 -7.90 10.28 -7.17
CA ILE A 209 -6.79 10.78 -6.35
C ILE A 209 -5.98 11.81 -7.14
N ILE A 210 -5.67 11.55 -8.41
CA ILE A 210 -4.94 12.47 -9.28
C ILE A 210 -5.71 13.79 -9.42
N ILE A 211 -6.96 13.77 -9.84
CA ILE A 211 -7.80 14.97 -10.03
C ILE A 211 -7.88 15.82 -8.74
N ASN A 212 -7.99 15.17 -7.59
CA ASN A 212 -8.14 15.89 -6.32
C ASN A 212 -6.82 16.42 -5.75
N SER A 213 -5.68 15.81 -6.09
CA SER A 213 -4.38 16.07 -5.45
C SER A 213 -3.48 17.00 -6.23
N PHE A 214 -3.74 17.21 -7.51
CA PHE A 214 -2.93 18.02 -8.41
C PHE A 214 -3.69 19.24 -8.90
N ASP A 215 -2.95 20.31 -9.21
CA ASP A 215 -3.46 21.48 -9.89
C ASP A 215 -3.39 21.30 -11.41
N ASP A 216 -3.80 22.34 -12.16
CA ASP A 216 -3.84 22.34 -13.62
C ASP A 216 -2.45 22.28 -14.28
N GLU A 217 -1.37 22.54 -13.52
CA GLU A 217 0.03 22.40 -13.93
C GLU A 217 0.61 21.03 -13.56
N TYR A 218 -0.20 20.08 -13.10
CA TYR A 218 0.20 18.76 -12.62
C TYR A 218 1.17 18.79 -11.43
N PHE A 219 1.13 19.86 -10.63
CA PHE A 219 1.91 19.91 -9.40
C PHE A 219 1.05 19.59 -8.18
N PRO A 220 1.59 18.89 -7.13
CA PRO A 220 0.80 18.60 -5.95
C PRO A 220 0.26 19.87 -5.29
N LYS A 221 -1.06 19.95 -5.04
CA LYS A 221 -1.72 21.10 -4.38
C LYS A 221 -1.11 21.47 -3.03
N THR A 222 -0.46 20.51 -2.37
CA THR A 222 0.26 20.72 -1.12
C THR A 222 1.58 21.49 -1.28
N ARG A 223 2.06 21.68 -2.50
CA ARG A 223 3.39 22.28 -2.83
C ARG A 223 4.57 21.55 -2.16
N SER A 224 4.38 20.32 -1.73
CA SER A 224 5.40 19.51 -1.04
C SER A 224 6.20 18.64 -2.02
N ILE A 225 7.52 18.83 -2.06
CA ILE A 225 8.44 17.99 -2.85
C ILE A 225 8.44 16.53 -2.34
N ARG A 226 8.28 16.32 -1.03
CA ARG A 226 8.12 14.96 -0.47
C ARG A 226 6.88 14.28 -1.02
N GLN A 227 5.79 15.03 -1.13
CA GLN A 227 4.54 14.53 -1.70
C GLN A 227 4.70 14.23 -3.19
N LEU A 228 5.39 15.10 -3.95
CA LEU A 228 5.70 14.86 -5.37
C LEU A 228 6.44 13.54 -5.55
N ASN A 229 7.52 13.31 -4.79
CA ASN A 229 8.29 12.08 -4.85
C ASN A 229 7.45 10.85 -4.46
N PHE A 230 6.59 10.99 -3.45
CA PHE A 230 5.69 9.93 -3.03
C PHE A 230 4.73 9.53 -4.16
N TYR A 231 4.09 10.50 -4.80
CA TYR A 231 3.18 10.25 -5.91
C TYR A 231 3.92 9.63 -7.10
N LEU A 232 5.04 10.23 -7.53
CA LEU A 232 5.81 9.72 -8.67
C LEU A 232 6.21 8.26 -8.46
N LYS A 233 6.74 7.90 -7.28
CA LYS A 233 7.09 6.51 -6.96
C LYS A 233 5.93 5.55 -7.17
N TYR A 234 4.78 5.88 -6.64
CA TYR A 234 3.65 4.97 -6.66
C TYR A 234 2.89 4.96 -7.98
N PHE A 235 2.89 6.07 -8.72
CA PHE A 235 2.31 6.08 -10.08
C PHE A 235 3.17 5.26 -11.04
N VAL A 236 4.49 5.42 -10.96
CA VAL A 236 5.44 4.57 -11.72
C VAL A 236 5.26 3.10 -11.36
N LEU A 237 5.09 2.78 -10.06
CA LEU A 237 4.81 1.41 -9.64
C LEU A 237 3.55 0.85 -10.32
N VAL A 238 2.44 1.59 -10.30
CA VAL A 238 1.18 1.13 -10.93
C VAL A 238 1.37 0.95 -12.43
N ARG A 239 2.04 1.89 -13.10
CA ARG A 239 2.35 1.79 -14.53
C ARG A 239 3.11 0.52 -14.87
N GLU A 240 4.17 0.24 -14.13
CA GLU A 240 4.99 -0.95 -14.38
C GLU A 240 4.26 -2.26 -14.06
N LEU A 241 3.43 -2.28 -13.01
CA LEU A 241 2.57 -3.43 -12.72
C LEU A 241 1.57 -3.73 -13.84
N LEU A 242 0.95 -2.68 -14.41
CA LEU A 242 0.05 -2.82 -15.57
C LEU A 242 0.82 -3.36 -16.78
N LYS A 243 2.00 -2.80 -17.07
CA LYS A 243 2.86 -3.22 -18.17
C LYS A 243 3.30 -4.68 -18.04
N GLU A 244 3.79 -5.10 -16.85
CA GLU A 244 4.21 -6.48 -16.60
C GLU A 244 3.07 -7.49 -16.70
N SER A 245 1.86 -7.08 -16.35
CA SER A 245 0.68 -7.93 -16.41
C SER A 245 -0.06 -7.86 -17.75
N PHE A 246 0.54 -7.20 -18.76
CA PHE A 246 -0.03 -7.03 -20.11
C PHE A 246 -1.42 -6.34 -20.12
N ASN A 247 -1.65 -5.41 -19.19
CA ASN A 247 -2.83 -4.57 -19.16
C ASN A 247 -2.54 -3.20 -19.78
N ASP A 248 -3.58 -2.59 -20.33
CA ASP A 248 -3.49 -1.25 -20.89
C ASP A 248 -3.15 -0.21 -19.82
N ILE A 249 -2.25 0.70 -20.17
CA ILE A 249 -1.88 1.81 -19.29
C ILE A 249 -2.81 2.98 -19.59
N PRO A 250 -3.59 3.47 -18.62
CA PRO A 250 -4.47 4.60 -18.84
C PRO A 250 -3.68 5.87 -19.18
N GLU A 251 -4.12 6.62 -20.19
CA GLU A 251 -3.47 7.84 -20.67
C GLU A 251 -3.23 8.86 -19.55
N TYR A 252 -4.20 9.08 -18.66
CA TYR A 252 -4.06 9.99 -17.51
C TYR A 252 -2.90 9.62 -16.58
N LEU A 253 -2.51 8.32 -16.53
CA LEU A 253 -1.41 7.85 -15.68
C LEU A 253 -0.05 8.15 -16.33
N ASP A 254 0.09 7.92 -17.64
CA ASP A 254 1.31 8.27 -18.38
C ASP A 254 1.50 9.79 -18.39
N GLU A 255 0.43 10.56 -18.59
CA GLU A 255 0.45 12.01 -18.57
C GLU A 255 0.93 12.57 -17.24
N ILE A 256 0.34 12.17 -16.13
CA ILE A 256 0.75 12.65 -14.80
C ILE A 256 2.20 12.24 -14.46
N ILE A 257 2.63 11.04 -14.84
CA ILE A 257 4.02 10.58 -14.63
C ILE A 257 5.00 11.46 -15.42
N PHE A 258 4.66 11.82 -16.66
CA PHE A 258 5.50 12.69 -17.49
C PHE A 258 5.73 14.06 -16.83
N TYR A 259 4.66 14.74 -16.40
CA TYR A 259 4.76 16.06 -15.77
C TYR A 259 5.45 16.02 -14.40
N LEU A 260 5.15 15.00 -13.58
CA LEU A 260 5.85 14.79 -12.32
C LEU A 260 7.34 14.48 -12.52
N GLY A 261 7.67 13.69 -13.56
CA GLY A 261 9.05 13.39 -13.93
C GLY A 261 9.83 14.63 -14.32
N LYS A 262 9.23 15.55 -15.11
CA LYS A 262 9.81 16.86 -15.42
C LYS A 262 10.10 17.67 -14.16
N SER A 263 9.12 17.82 -13.30
CA SER A 263 9.26 18.55 -12.03
C SER A 263 10.34 17.91 -11.15
N TYR A 264 10.33 16.58 -11.04
CA TYR A 264 11.32 15.83 -10.28
C TYR A 264 12.74 16.02 -10.82
N SER A 265 12.93 16.04 -12.15
CA SER A 265 14.25 16.22 -12.77
C SER A 265 14.90 17.57 -12.43
N VAL A 266 14.09 18.60 -12.26
CA VAL A 266 14.56 19.93 -11.80
C VAL A 266 15.01 19.84 -10.33
N PHE A 267 14.19 19.29 -9.46
CA PHE A 267 14.49 19.19 -8.03
C PHE A 267 15.62 18.21 -7.72
N SER A 268 15.79 17.14 -8.49
CA SER A 268 16.85 16.14 -8.27
C SER A 268 18.26 16.68 -8.51
N LYS A 269 18.40 17.80 -9.23
CA LYS A 269 19.67 18.49 -9.47
C LYS A 269 20.06 19.44 -8.32
N ILE A 270 19.12 19.78 -7.45
CA ILE A 270 19.37 20.65 -6.30
C ILE A 270 19.94 19.80 -5.17
N GLU A 271 20.85 20.38 -4.38
CA GLU A 271 21.43 19.69 -3.23
C GLU A 271 20.35 19.21 -2.25
N GLN A 272 20.29 17.90 -2.05
CA GLN A 272 19.18 17.24 -1.33
C GLN A 272 19.08 17.65 0.14
N SER A 273 20.19 18.07 0.74
CA SER A 273 20.23 18.61 2.10
C SER A 273 19.34 19.84 2.27
N LEU A 274 19.25 20.69 1.24
CA LEU A 274 18.43 21.90 1.25
C LEU A 274 16.93 21.58 1.09
N LEU A 275 16.60 20.56 0.29
CA LEU A 275 15.21 20.20 -0.01
C LEU A 275 14.51 19.44 1.10
N PHE A 276 15.26 18.69 1.92
CA PHE A 276 14.71 17.73 2.88
C PHE A 276 15.20 17.95 4.32
N ASN A 277 15.67 19.13 4.67
CA ASN A 277 16.18 19.45 6.01
C ASN A 277 17.23 18.45 6.52
N GLY A 278 18.21 18.11 5.68
CA GLY A 278 19.29 17.21 6.04
C GLY A 278 18.96 15.71 6.06
N ASN A 279 17.71 15.34 5.76
CA ASN A 279 17.29 13.94 5.78
C ASN A 279 17.19 13.35 4.36
N HIS A 280 17.96 12.27 4.08
CA HIS A 280 17.69 11.23 3.08
C HIS A 280 18.31 11.30 1.70
N GLN A 281 19.59 11.02 1.63
CA GLN A 281 20.30 10.80 0.37
C GLN A 281 20.11 9.40 -0.23
N ASN A 282 19.78 8.38 0.59
CA ASN A 282 19.83 6.99 0.12
C ASN A 282 18.59 6.55 -0.66
N ASP A 283 17.41 7.06 -0.34
CA ASP A 283 16.16 6.65 -0.99
C ASP A 283 16.03 7.14 -2.43
N LEU A 284 16.69 8.27 -2.75
CA LEU A 284 16.59 8.87 -4.08
C LEU A 284 17.59 8.26 -5.08
N LYS A 285 18.73 7.73 -4.64
CA LYS A 285 19.73 7.13 -5.55
C LYS A 285 19.19 5.89 -6.25
N GLU A 286 18.54 4.99 -5.52
CA GLU A 286 17.94 3.78 -6.12
C GLU A 286 16.76 4.12 -7.01
N PHE A 287 15.94 5.08 -6.58
CA PHE A 287 14.82 5.56 -7.38
C PHE A 287 15.30 6.26 -8.65
N ASN A 288 16.33 7.11 -8.59
CA ASN A 288 16.91 7.75 -9.78
C ASN A 288 17.48 6.70 -10.75
N LYS A 289 18.17 5.69 -10.23
CA LYS A 289 18.65 4.58 -11.06
C LYS A 289 17.49 3.87 -11.74
N TYR A 290 16.38 3.64 -11.04
CA TYR A 290 15.20 3.03 -11.61
C TYR A 290 14.55 3.92 -12.68
N LEU A 291 14.39 5.22 -12.42
CA LEU A 291 13.84 6.18 -13.39
C LEU A 291 14.70 6.28 -14.66
N SER A 292 16.02 6.18 -14.56
CA SER A 292 16.90 6.16 -15.73
C SER A 292 16.71 4.91 -16.58
N LEU A 293 16.48 3.75 -15.95
CA LEU A 293 16.23 2.50 -16.66
C LEU A 293 14.91 2.49 -17.45
N ILE A 294 13.90 3.24 -17.00
CA ILE A 294 12.61 3.35 -17.66
C ILE A 294 12.46 4.63 -18.50
N HIS A 295 13.56 5.34 -18.76
CA HIS A 295 13.64 6.55 -19.61
C HIS A 295 12.75 7.73 -19.15
N ILE A 296 12.32 7.77 -17.89
CA ILE A 296 11.53 8.90 -17.35
C ILE A 296 12.45 10.11 -17.01
N SER A 297 13.72 9.88 -16.73
CA SER A 297 14.69 10.94 -16.37
C SER A 297 15.40 11.58 -17.55
N GLU A 298 15.35 11.01 -18.73
CA GLU A 298 15.85 11.62 -19.96
C GLU A 298 14.75 12.43 -20.63
N PRO A 299 14.99 13.68 -21.02
CA PRO A 299 14.05 14.39 -21.88
C PRO A 299 14.03 13.64 -23.21
N THR A 300 13.06 12.75 -23.38
CA THR A 300 12.79 12.16 -24.68
C THR A 300 12.62 13.32 -25.67
N ARG A 301 13.49 13.36 -26.69
CA ARG A 301 13.32 14.28 -27.82
C ARG A 301 11.89 14.07 -28.30
N PRO A 302 11.10 15.15 -28.49
CA PRO A 302 9.76 14.99 -29.03
C PRO A 302 9.90 14.25 -30.36
N TYR A 303 9.21 13.15 -30.48
CA TYR A 303 8.98 12.53 -31.78
C TYR A 303 8.11 13.51 -32.57
N TRP A 304 8.78 14.31 -33.35
CA TRP A 304 8.15 15.13 -34.42
C TRP A 304 8.30 14.38 -35.72
#